data_d22e688d691396b2b53eaa4267be8a82
#
_entry.id   d22e688d691396b2b53eaa4267be8a82
#
_cell.length_a   1.000
_cell.length_b   1.000
_cell.length_c   1.000
_cell.angle_alpha   90.00
_cell.angle_beta   90.00
_cell.angle_gamma   90.00
#
_symmetry.space_group_name_H-M   'P 1'
#
loop_
_entity.id
_entity.type
_entity.pdbx_description
1 polymer ?
#
loop_
_entity_poly.entity_id
_entity_poly.type
_entity_poly.pdbx_seq_one_letter_code
_entity_poly.pdbx_strand_id
1 'polypeptide(L)'
;GRPRPGAVVGPRTAAPAGASAEGLADAGLFTAVAVQQRSGDAQAMEEVLLAQVERLEKQPVTAEEVAQAQQRIANAYDLYFTDVNAVGMGLSEFVAAGDWRLLFTSRDAIAKVTADDVNRVAAQYLRPDNRTLGRFVPTDAPDRAEVPPAPPAAGVVAGYTGRAAVDAGEHFDPSPANIEARTERFTLGEGLKVALLPKRTRGGTVVVDGNFRFGDAASLTGRDTAAGMAGAMLMRGSRQLSRVQIDQKLEALQTQGGVSGGLQGANLSLVTRRAQLPEALALMATLLREPAFAEEEFEQLKLQAVTGLEASRNEPGSIAAQALALHFDPWPAGHPLHVETLDESLARLHALRREDLVAFHRDFYGTAQGEIAIVGDFDAAAVRKQLEALFADWKTPHPYQPIATRFTPVAPVAERLPVADKPNAMFMARHNVPLRVTDDDYT
;
A
#
# COMPACT_ATOMS: atom_id res chain seq x y z
N GLY A 1 15.86 -4.00 -8.33
CA GLY A 1 15.72 -5.02 -7.28
C GLY A 1 15.79 -4.38 -5.92
N ARG A 2 14.77 -4.52 -5.10
CA ARG A 2 14.87 -4.09 -3.70
C ARG A 2 15.95 -4.93 -3.03
N PRO A 3 16.91 -4.34 -2.28
CA PRO A 3 17.71 -5.12 -1.34
C PRO A 3 16.75 -5.92 -0.46
N ARG A 4 17.13 -7.15 -0.10
CA ARG A 4 16.28 -7.98 0.79
C ARG A 4 15.94 -7.14 2.03
N PRO A 5 14.68 -6.73 2.28
CA PRO A 5 14.35 -5.87 3.41
C PRO A 5 14.84 -6.44 4.73
N GLY A 6 14.86 -7.78 4.86
CA GLY A 6 15.32 -8.48 6.06
C GLY A 6 16.78 -8.29 6.45
N ALA A 7 17.68 -7.87 5.54
CA ALA A 7 19.08 -7.68 5.92
C ALA A 7 19.36 -6.29 6.52
N VAL A 8 18.59 -5.28 6.14
CA VAL A 8 18.72 -3.91 6.67
C VAL A 8 17.67 -3.64 7.77
N VAL A 9 16.48 -4.22 7.63
CA VAL A 9 15.35 -4.04 8.56
C VAL A 9 15.33 -5.11 9.65
N GLY A 10 15.84 -6.33 9.38
CA GLY A 10 15.87 -7.44 10.34
C GLY A 10 16.72 -7.24 11.59
N PRO A 11 17.89 -6.57 11.55
CA PRO A 11 18.70 -6.31 12.74
C PRO A 11 18.24 -5.14 13.61
N ARG A 12 17.05 -4.57 13.42
CA ARG A 12 16.53 -3.37 14.11
C ARG A 12 17.37 -2.09 13.89
N THR A 13 18.11 -2.00 12.80
CA THR A 13 18.96 -0.84 12.49
C THR A 13 18.25 0.19 11.63
N ALA A 14 17.26 -0.21 10.81
CA ALA A 14 16.50 0.73 9.97
C ALA A 14 14.98 0.51 10.09
N ALA A 15 14.21 1.58 10.04
CA ALA A 15 12.75 1.53 9.96
C ALA A 15 12.29 1.27 8.51
N PRO A 16 12.43 2.16 7.51
CA PRO A 16 12.35 1.85 6.08
C PRO A 16 13.72 1.76 5.42
N ALA A 17 13.87 0.83 4.46
CA ALA A 17 15.00 0.79 3.54
C ALA A 17 14.52 0.47 2.12
N GLY A 18 15.14 1.07 1.11
CA GLY A 18 14.78 0.88 -0.28
C GLY A 18 15.88 1.23 -1.25
N ALA A 19 15.73 0.81 -2.51
CA ALA A 19 16.59 1.23 -3.59
C ALA A 19 15.77 1.51 -4.85
N SER A 20 16.17 2.51 -5.62
CA SER A 20 15.55 2.91 -6.88
C SER A 20 16.62 3.29 -7.90
N ALA A 21 16.28 3.15 -9.17
CA ALA A 21 17.04 3.69 -10.28
C ALA A 21 16.16 4.72 -10.99
N GLU A 22 16.69 5.90 -11.19
CA GLU A 22 16.04 6.98 -11.94
C GLU A 22 16.55 6.97 -13.37
N GLY A 23 15.65 6.76 -14.35
CA GLY A 23 15.93 6.87 -15.77
C GLY A 23 15.58 8.26 -16.26
N LEU A 24 16.59 9.12 -16.40
CA LEU A 24 16.45 10.46 -16.95
C LEU A 24 16.89 10.51 -18.42
N ALA A 25 16.62 11.63 -19.10
CA ALA A 25 17.20 11.89 -20.42
C ALA A 25 18.72 12.01 -20.34
N ASP A 26 19.23 12.51 -19.23
CA ASP A 26 20.65 12.54 -18.87
C ASP A 26 21.03 11.36 -17.97
N ALA A 27 22.27 11.33 -17.51
CA ALA A 27 22.77 10.27 -16.62
C ALA A 27 21.90 10.18 -15.35
N GLY A 28 21.31 8.99 -15.14
CA GLY A 28 20.47 8.72 -13.98
C GLY A 28 21.24 8.35 -12.73
N LEU A 29 20.55 8.23 -11.62
CA LEU A 29 21.11 7.83 -10.34
C LEU A 29 20.54 6.47 -9.89
N PHE A 30 21.42 5.61 -9.36
CA PHE A 30 20.97 4.51 -8.51
C PHE A 30 21.07 4.95 -7.06
N THR A 31 19.94 5.01 -6.39
CA THR A 31 19.85 5.49 -5.00
C THR A 31 19.46 4.35 -4.08
N ALA A 32 20.23 4.12 -3.02
CA ALA A 32 19.86 3.25 -1.91
C ALA A 32 19.71 4.10 -0.65
N VAL A 33 18.56 3.97 0.03
CA VAL A 33 18.20 4.77 1.20
C VAL A 33 17.86 3.87 2.37
N ALA A 34 18.33 4.22 3.56
CA ALA A 34 17.88 3.66 4.82
C ALA A 34 17.59 4.78 5.81
N VAL A 35 16.48 4.67 6.53
CA VAL A 35 16.05 5.65 7.54
C VAL A 35 16.10 4.97 8.90
N GLN A 36 16.65 5.67 9.90
CA GLN A 36 16.73 5.18 11.28
C GLN A 36 16.05 6.11 12.26
N GLN A 37 15.84 5.63 13.47
CA GLN A 37 15.41 6.46 14.59
C GLN A 37 16.49 7.48 14.96
N ARG A 38 16.10 8.61 15.52
CA ARG A 38 17.01 9.68 15.96
C ARG A 38 18.09 9.20 16.95
N SER A 39 17.76 8.17 17.76
CA SER A 39 18.66 7.53 18.74
C SER A 39 19.51 6.40 18.16
N GLY A 40 19.36 6.05 16.87
CA GLY A 40 20.06 4.95 16.25
C GLY A 40 21.53 5.28 15.94
N ASP A 41 22.35 4.23 15.81
CA ASP A 41 23.74 4.35 15.39
C ASP A 41 23.83 4.52 13.87
N ALA A 42 24.08 5.75 13.43
CA ALA A 42 24.17 6.11 12.02
C ALA A 42 25.34 5.40 11.31
N GLN A 43 26.42 5.11 12.02
CA GLN A 43 27.57 4.42 11.44
C GLN A 43 27.26 2.95 11.21
N ALA A 44 26.67 2.27 12.18
CA ALA A 44 26.26 0.88 12.04
C ALA A 44 25.23 0.70 10.90
N MET A 45 24.28 1.64 10.75
CA MET A 45 23.32 1.65 9.66
C MET A 45 24.02 1.78 8.28
N GLU A 46 24.95 2.72 8.18
CA GLU A 46 25.72 2.94 6.97
C GLU A 46 26.51 1.69 6.55
N GLU A 47 27.21 1.07 7.50
CA GLU A 47 27.98 -0.16 7.26
C GLU A 47 27.09 -1.27 6.72
N VAL A 48 25.89 -1.46 7.30
CA VAL A 48 24.91 -2.46 6.84
C VAL A 48 24.37 -2.11 5.45
N LEU A 49 24.04 -0.84 5.18
CA LEU A 49 23.54 -0.41 3.86
C LEU A 49 24.60 -0.63 2.78
N LEU A 50 25.82 -0.17 3.03
CA LEU A 50 26.94 -0.34 2.08
C LEU A 50 27.25 -1.81 1.84
N ALA A 51 27.32 -2.62 2.90
CA ALA A 51 27.50 -4.07 2.77
C ALA A 51 26.43 -4.73 1.91
N GLN A 52 25.19 -4.24 1.90
CA GLN A 52 24.13 -4.77 1.03
C GLN A 52 24.25 -4.32 -0.42
N VAL A 53 24.67 -3.10 -0.67
CA VAL A 53 24.84 -2.55 -2.04
C VAL A 53 26.09 -3.16 -2.70
N GLU A 54 27.20 -3.26 -1.97
CA GLU A 54 28.50 -3.70 -2.48
C GLU A 54 28.70 -5.22 -2.42
N ARG A 55 27.80 -5.97 -1.76
CA ARG A 55 27.90 -7.45 -1.67
C ARG A 55 27.86 -8.16 -3.02
N LEU A 56 27.32 -7.53 -4.06
CA LEU A 56 27.09 -8.14 -5.37
C LEU A 56 28.40 -8.58 -6.04
N GLU A 57 29.54 -8.00 -5.68
CA GLU A 57 30.85 -8.48 -6.11
C GLU A 57 31.18 -9.87 -5.53
N LYS A 58 30.78 -10.14 -4.28
CA LYS A 58 31.07 -11.40 -3.57
C LYS A 58 29.89 -12.39 -3.61
N GLN A 59 28.70 -11.89 -3.79
CA GLN A 59 27.45 -12.65 -3.84
C GLN A 59 26.61 -12.18 -5.05
N PRO A 60 26.94 -12.64 -6.26
CA PRO A 60 26.25 -12.22 -7.47
C PRO A 60 24.76 -12.56 -7.44
N VAL A 61 23.97 -11.78 -8.16
CA VAL A 61 22.52 -12.01 -8.34
C VAL A 61 22.33 -13.31 -9.14
N THR A 62 21.38 -14.12 -8.69
CA THR A 62 21.06 -15.40 -9.34
C THR A 62 20.04 -15.22 -10.49
N ALA A 63 19.99 -16.19 -11.38
CA ALA A 63 19.02 -16.22 -12.47
C ALA A 63 17.55 -16.23 -11.94
N GLU A 64 17.32 -16.88 -10.80
CA GLU A 64 16.01 -16.90 -10.16
C GLU A 64 15.59 -15.52 -9.63
N GLU A 65 16.50 -14.79 -8.99
CA GLU A 65 16.25 -13.43 -8.52
C GLU A 65 15.93 -12.47 -9.67
N VAL A 66 16.62 -12.63 -10.81
CA VAL A 66 16.34 -11.85 -12.03
C VAL A 66 14.98 -12.21 -12.61
N ALA A 67 14.65 -13.50 -12.71
CA ALA A 67 13.34 -13.95 -13.21
C ALA A 67 12.18 -13.43 -12.35
N GLN A 68 12.32 -13.45 -11.02
CA GLN A 68 11.33 -12.88 -10.10
C GLN A 68 11.16 -11.36 -10.29
N ALA A 69 12.26 -10.63 -10.50
CA ALA A 69 12.20 -9.19 -10.77
C ALA A 69 11.54 -8.89 -12.13
N GLN A 70 11.87 -9.64 -13.17
CA GLN A 70 11.25 -9.54 -14.49
C GLN A 70 9.75 -9.81 -14.44
N GLN A 71 9.33 -10.86 -13.71
CA GLN A 71 7.91 -11.17 -13.54
C GLN A 71 7.15 -10.02 -12.88
N ARG A 72 7.69 -9.43 -11.80
CA ARG A 72 7.10 -8.26 -11.15
C ARG A 72 6.93 -7.07 -12.10
N ILE A 73 7.97 -6.76 -12.84
CA ILE A 73 7.96 -5.64 -13.79
C ILE A 73 6.96 -5.91 -14.92
N ALA A 74 6.92 -7.14 -15.45
CA ALA A 74 5.97 -7.52 -16.49
C ALA A 74 4.52 -7.39 -16.01
N ASN A 75 4.22 -7.89 -14.79
CA ASN A 75 2.90 -7.77 -14.17
C ASN A 75 2.48 -6.29 -13.99
N ALA A 76 3.41 -5.45 -13.54
CA ALA A 76 3.16 -4.02 -13.40
C ALA A 76 2.84 -3.35 -14.74
N TYR A 77 3.58 -3.65 -15.80
CA TYR A 77 3.28 -3.16 -17.15
C TYR A 77 1.94 -3.67 -17.67
N ASP A 78 1.61 -4.94 -17.46
CA ASP A 78 0.36 -5.52 -17.91
C ASP A 78 -0.87 -4.82 -17.29
N LEU A 79 -0.79 -4.50 -16.00
CA LEU A 79 -1.83 -3.75 -15.29
C LEU A 79 -1.86 -2.28 -15.70
N TYR A 80 -0.70 -1.65 -15.81
CA TYR A 80 -0.56 -0.29 -16.27
C TYR A 80 -1.28 -0.04 -17.61
N PHE A 81 -1.18 -0.97 -18.57
CA PHE A 81 -1.86 -0.88 -19.87
C PHE A 81 -3.37 -1.13 -19.82
N THR A 82 -3.94 -1.49 -18.67
CA THR A 82 -5.40 -1.57 -18.51
C THR A 82 -6.03 -0.24 -18.09
N ASP A 83 -5.23 0.71 -17.59
CA ASP A 83 -5.68 2.02 -17.12
C ASP A 83 -5.28 3.12 -18.12
N VAL A 84 -6.29 3.72 -18.78
CA VAL A 84 -6.10 4.77 -19.80
C VAL A 84 -5.45 6.03 -19.20
N ASN A 85 -5.77 6.39 -17.95
CA ASN A 85 -5.20 7.56 -17.30
C ASN A 85 -3.73 7.32 -16.94
N ALA A 86 -3.42 6.14 -16.40
CA ALA A 86 -2.04 5.75 -16.12
C ALA A 86 -1.19 5.75 -17.38
N VAL A 87 -1.70 5.18 -18.48
CA VAL A 87 -1.03 5.19 -19.80
C VAL A 87 -0.82 6.62 -20.30
N GLY A 88 -1.85 7.49 -20.21
CA GLY A 88 -1.75 8.88 -20.63
C GLY A 88 -0.70 9.67 -19.86
N MET A 89 -0.68 9.52 -18.54
CA MET A 89 0.32 10.17 -17.67
C MET A 89 1.74 9.64 -17.92
N GLY A 90 1.91 8.33 -18.01
CA GLY A 90 3.23 7.74 -18.19
C GLY A 90 3.82 7.96 -19.58
N LEU A 91 3.00 8.04 -20.63
CA LEU A 91 3.50 8.42 -21.96
C LEU A 91 4.15 9.80 -21.95
N SER A 92 3.67 10.75 -21.12
CA SER A 92 4.26 12.08 -21.02
C SER A 92 5.72 12.06 -20.56
N GLU A 93 6.07 11.15 -19.63
CA GLU A 93 7.44 10.97 -19.16
C GLU A 93 8.37 10.47 -20.26
N PHE A 94 7.90 9.51 -21.07
CA PHE A 94 8.68 8.98 -22.20
C PHE A 94 8.77 9.95 -23.37
N VAL A 95 7.76 10.77 -23.59
CA VAL A 95 7.82 11.91 -24.53
C VAL A 95 8.87 12.91 -24.07
N ALA A 96 8.91 13.25 -22.78
CA ALA A 96 9.94 14.12 -22.20
C ALA A 96 11.34 13.52 -22.30
N ALA A 97 11.48 12.18 -22.22
CA ALA A 97 12.74 11.46 -22.44
C ALA A 97 13.14 11.40 -23.93
N GLY A 98 12.29 11.88 -24.86
CA GLY A 98 12.58 12.04 -26.28
C GLY A 98 11.72 11.25 -27.24
N ASP A 99 11.12 10.10 -26.83
CA ASP A 99 10.24 9.31 -27.71
C ASP A 99 9.30 8.41 -26.89
N TRP A 100 7.99 8.51 -27.09
CA TRP A 100 6.99 7.71 -26.40
C TRP A 100 7.17 6.19 -26.58
N ARG A 101 7.82 5.74 -27.68
CA ARG A 101 8.11 4.32 -27.93
C ARG A 101 9.11 3.74 -26.94
N LEU A 102 9.85 4.56 -26.20
CA LEU A 102 10.74 4.12 -25.13
C LEU A 102 9.99 3.37 -24.03
N LEU A 103 8.73 3.68 -23.77
CA LEU A 103 7.88 2.91 -22.85
C LEU A 103 7.84 1.42 -23.22
N PHE A 104 7.68 1.11 -24.51
CA PHE A 104 7.56 -0.26 -25.00
C PHE A 104 8.92 -0.94 -25.18
N THR A 105 9.89 -0.22 -25.71
CA THR A 105 11.25 -0.78 -25.91
C THR A 105 11.94 -1.07 -24.59
N SER A 106 11.73 -0.23 -23.56
CA SER A 106 12.27 -0.48 -22.19
C SER A 106 11.64 -1.72 -21.58
N ARG A 107 10.33 -1.89 -21.67
CA ARG A 107 9.64 -3.12 -21.23
C ARG A 107 10.23 -4.37 -21.91
N ASP A 108 10.40 -4.33 -23.23
CA ASP A 108 10.87 -5.48 -24.00
C ASP A 108 12.36 -5.76 -23.79
N ALA A 109 13.14 -4.74 -23.48
CA ALA A 109 14.54 -4.87 -23.10
C ALA A 109 14.69 -5.55 -21.72
N ILE A 110 13.90 -5.14 -20.72
CA ILE A 110 13.91 -5.73 -19.38
C ILE A 110 13.63 -7.24 -19.43
N ALA A 111 12.72 -7.69 -20.29
CA ALA A 111 12.41 -9.11 -20.44
C ALA A 111 13.60 -9.97 -20.95
N LYS A 112 14.64 -9.34 -21.49
CA LYS A 112 15.84 -10.00 -22.04
C LYS A 112 17.05 -9.93 -21.12
N VAL A 113 17.00 -9.18 -20.03
CA VAL A 113 18.11 -8.99 -19.09
C VAL A 113 18.45 -10.32 -18.42
N THR A 114 19.73 -10.66 -18.42
CA THR A 114 20.24 -11.88 -17.78
C THR A 114 20.86 -11.58 -16.40
N ALA A 115 21.11 -12.60 -15.60
CA ALA A 115 21.87 -12.46 -14.36
C ALA A 115 23.29 -11.94 -14.62
N ASP A 116 23.92 -12.36 -15.70
CA ASP A 116 25.25 -11.90 -16.10
C ASP A 116 25.24 -10.40 -16.43
N ASP A 117 24.19 -9.90 -17.10
CA ASP A 117 24.04 -8.47 -17.37
C ASP A 117 23.90 -7.67 -16.08
N VAL A 118 23.06 -8.12 -15.14
CA VAL A 118 22.89 -7.45 -13.84
C VAL A 118 24.20 -7.44 -13.07
N ASN A 119 24.89 -8.56 -12.99
CA ASN A 119 26.15 -8.67 -12.25
C ASN A 119 27.26 -7.84 -12.89
N ARG A 120 27.35 -7.83 -14.22
CA ARG A 120 28.31 -6.99 -14.98
C ARG A 120 28.06 -5.50 -14.69
N VAL A 121 26.81 -5.04 -14.78
CA VAL A 121 26.45 -3.64 -14.51
C VAL A 121 26.69 -3.29 -13.02
N ALA A 122 26.34 -4.18 -12.10
CA ALA A 122 26.61 -3.99 -10.68
C ALA A 122 28.13 -3.84 -10.41
N ALA A 123 28.96 -4.72 -10.97
CA ALA A 123 30.42 -4.64 -10.83
C ALA A 123 31.02 -3.38 -11.46
N GLN A 124 30.38 -2.85 -12.51
CA GLN A 124 30.82 -1.63 -13.18
C GLN A 124 30.49 -0.36 -12.39
N TYR A 125 29.30 -0.28 -11.79
CA TYR A 125 28.78 0.96 -11.24
C TYR A 125 28.67 0.99 -9.71
N LEU A 126 28.37 -0.16 -9.04
CA LEU A 126 28.22 -0.21 -7.58
C LEU A 126 29.55 -0.43 -6.87
N ARG A 127 30.48 0.48 -7.08
CA ARG A 127 31.84 0.44 -6.56
C ARG A 127 32.09 1.55 -5.55
N PRO A 128 32.97 1.35 -4.56
CA PRO A 128 33.31 2.35 -3.56
C PRO A 128 33.80 3.70 -4.14
N ASP A 129 34.51 3.65 -5.27
CA ASP A 129 35.03 4.83 -5.96
C ASP A 129 34.03 5.52 -6.90
N ASN A 130 32.84 4.96 -7.09
CA ASN A 130 31.75 5.51 -7.89
C ASN A 130 30.49 5.79 -7.05
N ARG A 131 30.61 5.95 -5.76
CA ARG A 131 29.48 6.27 -4.89
C ARG A 131 29.61 7.65 -4.25
N THR A 132 28.50 8.28 -4.04
CA THR A 132 28.35 9.39 -3.12
C THR A 132 27.53 8.92 -1.92
N LEU A 133 28.11 9.04 -0.73
CA LEU A 133 27.39 8.72 0.50
C LEU A 133 26.91 10.02 1.12
N GLY A 134 25.60 10.14 1.31
CA GLY A 134 24.95 11.25 1.99
C GLY A 134 24.39 10.80 3.33
N ARG A 135 24.85 11.43 4.43
CA ARG A 135 24.15 11.39 5.72
C ARG A 135 23.29 12.63 5.83
N PHE A 136 21.98 12.44 5.92
CA PHE A 136 21.12 13.55 6.27
C PHE A 136 21.23 13.81 7.78
N VAL A 137 22.04 14.79 8.10
CA VAL A 137 22.10 15.37 9.45
C VAL A 137 21.43 16.73 9.35
N PRO A 138 20.41 17.01 10.14
CA PRO A 138 19.76 18.32 10.12
C PRO A 138 20.79 19.42 10.35
N THR A 139 20.88 20.35 9.39
CA THR A 139 21.79 21.50 9.44
C THR A 139 21.14 22.72 8.82
N ASP A 140 21.49 23.91 9.35
CA ASP A 140 20.86 25.17 8.94
C ASP A 140 21.48 25.79 7.66
N ALA A 141 22.57 25.21 7.10
CA ALA A 141 23.26 25.77 5.92
C ALA A 141 23.90 24.71 4.97
N PRO A 142 23.29 24.33 3.82
CA PRO A 142 23.80 23.31 2.87
C PRO A 142 24.56 23.87 1.63
N ASP A 143 25.54 23.09 1.05
CA ASP A 143 26.38 23.41 -0.12
C ASP A 143 26.20 22.39 -1.30
N ARG A 144 26.15 22.82 -2.62
CA ARG A 144 25.66 22.01 -3.78
C ARG A 144 26.46 22.15 -5.09
N ALA A 145 26.51 21.09 -5.96
CA ALA A 145 27.30 20.93 -7.22
C ALA A 145 26.51 20.71 -8.55
N GLU A 146 27.14 20.82 -9.78
CA GLU A 146 26.55 20.84 -11.15
C GLU A 146 26.71 19.56 -12.03
N VAL A 147 25.88 19.29 -13.06
CA VAL A 147 25.69 18.01 -13.82
C VAL A 147 25.69 18.13 -15.39
N PRO A 148 26.28 17.22 -16.22
CA PRO A 148 26.43 17.34 -17.71
C PRO A 148 25.42 16.55 -18.63
N PRO A 149 25.29 16.83 -19.97
CA PRO A 149 24.18 16.40 -20.88
C PRO A 149 24.24 15.01 -21.61
N ALA A 150 23.07 14.48 -22.05
CA ALA A 150 22.79 13.10 -22.53
C ALA A 150 22.59 12.87 -24.06
N PRO A 151 22.68 11.63 -24.61
CA PRO A 151 22.62 11.34 -26.05
C PRO A 151 21.20 11.08 -26.66
N PRO A 152 21.00 11.19 -28.01
CA PRO A 152 19.68 11.23 -28.66
C PRO A 152 18.91 9.89 -28.75
N ALA A 153 17.58 9.89 -28.46
CA ALA A 153 16.69 8.73 -28.38
C ALA A 153 16.35 8.03 -29.72
N ALA A 154 16.51 8.71 -30.87
CA ALA A 154 16.06 8.23 -32.18
C ALA A 154 16.66 6.87 -32.63
N GLY A 155 17.91 6.56 -32.21
CA GLY A 155 18.54 5.28 -32.52
C GLY A 155 18.00 4.08 -31.75
N VAL A 156 17.45 4.33 -30.56
CA VAL A 156 17.00 3.26 -29.63
C VAL A 156 15.69 2.64 -30.11
N VAL A 157 14.84 3.43 -30.78
CA VAL A 157 13.50 3.00 -31.23
C VAL A 157 13.44 2.55 -32.69
N ALA A 158 14.56 2.61 -33.42
CA ALA A 158 14.62 2.21 -34.80
C ALA A 158 14.32 0.71 -34.97
N GLY A 159 13.29 0.37 -35.76
CA GLY A 159 12.91 -1.03 -36.06
C GLY A 159 12.00 -1.70 -35.03
N TYR A 160 11.47 -0.98 -34.01
CA TYR A 160 10.55 -1.56 -33.04
C TYR A 160 9.15 -1.82 -33.62
N THR A 161 8.65 -3.06 -33.56
CA THR A 161 7.42 -3.53 -34.19
C THR A 161 6.24 -3.87 -33.23
N GLY A 162 6.43 -3.81 -31.91
CA GLY A 162 5.38 -4.06 -30.90
C GLY A 162 5.10 -5.55 -30.60
N ARG A 163 4.22 -5.81 -29.65
CA ARG A 163 3.69 -7.14 -29.29
C ARG A 163 2.27 -7.34 -29.82
N ALA A 164 1.76 -8.59 -29.82
CA ALA A 164 0.38 -8.89 -30.19
C ALA A 164 -0.63 -8.12 -29.31
N ALA A 165 -1.74 -7.69 -29.91
CA ALA A 165 -2.78 -6.95 -29.21
C ALA A 165 -3.46 -7.81 -28.14
N VAL A 166 -3.75 -7.21 -26.98
CA VAL A 166 -4.56 -7.82 -25.92
C VAL A 166 -6.03 -7.82 -26.34
N ASP A 167 -6.81 -8.86 -26.00
CA ASP A 167 -8.25 -8.95 -26.29
C ASP A 167 -8.97 -7.69 -25.78
N ALA A 168 -9.75 -7.07 -26.66
CA ALA A 168 -10.36 -5.76 -26.41
C ALA A 168 -11.53 -5.78 -25.41
N GLY A 169 -12.08 -6.96 -25.10
CA GLY A 169 -13.30 -7.06 -24.31
C GLY A 169 -14.59 -6.74 -25.08
N GLU A 170 -15.69 -6.50 -24.38
CA GLU A 170 -16.97 -6.10 -24.96
C GLU A 170 -17.14 -4.57 -24.95
N HIS A 171 -17.95 -4.04 -25.85
CA HIS A 171 -18.45 -2.67 -25.74
C HIS A 171 -19.54 -2.63 -24.67
N PHE A 172 -19.21 -2.18 -23.48
CA PHE A 172 -20.11 -2.16 -22.33
C PHE A 172 -20.89 -0.85 -22.27
N ASP A 173 -22.23 -0.94 -22.16
CA ASP A 173 -23.07 0.23 -21.87
C ASP A 173 -23.02 0.53 -20.36
N PRO A 174 -22.46 1.67 -19.91
CA PRO A 174 -22.33 2.04 -18.51
C PRO A 174 -23.62 2.66 -17.91
N SER A 175 -24.75 2.63 -18.62
CA SER A 175 -25.99 3.18 -18.09
C SER A 175 -26.46 2.43 -16.82
N PRO A 176 -27.03 3.14 -15.83
CA PRO A 176 -27.53 2.51 -14.60
C PRO A 176 -28.51 1.36 -14.88
N ALA A 177 -29.35 1.50 -15.89
CA ALA A 177 -30.33 0.47 -16.26
C ALA A 177 -29.65 -0.82 -16.73
N ASN A 178 -28.61 -0.72 -17.56
CA ASN A 178 -27.86 -1.91 -18.03
C ASN A 178 -27.05 -2.55 -16.88
N ILE A 179 -26.41 -1.74 -16.05
CA ILE A 179 -25.69 -2.23 -14.86
C ILE A 179 -26.64 -3.01 -13.96
N GLU A 180 -27.80 -2.43 -13.63
CA GLU A 180 -28.81 -3.05 -12.78
C GLU A 180 -29.31 -4.37 -13.36
N ALA A 181 -29.65 -4.38 -14.64
CA ALA A 181 -30.16 -5.58 -15.34
C ALA A 181 -29.15 -6.73 -15.40
N ARG A 182 -27.85 -6.42 -15.42
CA ARG A 182 -26.77 -7.42 -15.52
C ARG A 182 -26.17 -7.81 -14.17
N THR A 183 -26.47 -7.09 -13.10
CA THR A 183 -25.92 -7.38 -11.76
C THR A 183 -26.73 -8.43 -11.04
N GLU A 184 -26.13 -9.59 -10.76
CA GLU A 184 -26.70 -10.59 -9.89
C GLU A 184 -26.44 -10.23 -8.43
N ARG A 185 -27.52 -10.17 -7.60
CA ARG A 185 -27.41 -9.90 -6.17
C ARG A 185 -27.99 -11.05 -5.35
N PHE A 186 -27.26 -11.43 -4.30
CA PHE A 186 -27.70 -12.44 -3.34
C PHE A 186 -27.03 -12.23 -1.99
N THR A 187 -27.47 -12.98 -0.99
CA THR A 187 -26.90 -12.97 0.35
C THR A 187 -26.34 -14.35 0.69
N LEU A 188 -25.16 -14.39 1.31
CA LEU A 188 -24.53 -15.60 1.81
C LEU A 188 -24.47 -15.59 3.34
N GLY A 189 -24.51 -16.78 3.94
CA GLY A 189 -24.36 -16.97 5.40
C GLY A 189 -25.29 -16.09 6.20
N GLU A 190 -24.77 -15.42 7.22
CA GLU A 190 -25.53 -14.59 8.16
C GLU A 190 -25.75 -13.15 7.68
N GLY A 191 -25.40 -12.78 6.45
CA GLY A 191 -25.70 -11.42 5.97
C GLY A 191 -24.70 -10.83 4.97
N LEU A 192 -23.74 -11.60 4.45
CA LEU A 192 -22.82 -11.13 3.40
C LEU A 192 -23.60 -10.88 2.11
N LYS A 193 -23.75 -9.62 1.74
CA LYS A 193 -24.33 -9.20 0.47
C LYS A 193 -23.31 -9.33 -0.65
N VAL A 194 -23.71 -9.92 -1.75
CA VAL A 194 -22.85 -10.10 -2.93
C VAL A 194 -23.51 -9.49 -4.15
N ALA A 195 -22.71 -8.75 -4.93
CA ALA A 195 -23.10 -8.23 -6.23
C ALA A 195 -22.08 -8.69 -7.29
N LEU A 196 -22.54 -9.42 -8.31
CA LEU A 196 -21.73 -9.93 -9.40
C LEU A 196 -22.14 -9.25 -10.72
N LEU A 197 -21.20 -8.60 -11.39
CA LEU A 197 -21.39 -8.03 -12.73
C LEU A 197 -20.42 -8.66 -13.72
N PRO A 198 -20.75 -9.85 -14.29
CA PRO A 198 -19.93 -10.49 -15.30
C PRO A 198 -19.99 -9.70 -16.62
N LYS A 199 -18.81 -9.38 -17.16
CA LYS A 199 -18.65 -8.71 -18.45
C LYS A 199 -17.28 -9.06 -19.06
N ARG A 200 -17.17 -9.15 -20.36
CA ARG A 200 -15.88 -9.32 -21.01
C ARG A 200 -15.06 -8.05 -20.89
N THR A 201 -13.90 -8.14 -20.28
CA THR A 201 -12.98 -7.00 -20.08
C THR A 201 -11.70 -7.18 -20.89
N ARG A 202 -11.02 -6.09 -21.16
CA ARG A 202 -9.73 -6.12 -21.84
C ARG A 202 -8.74 -6.97 -21.01
N GLY A 203 -8.16 -7.99 -21.63
CA GLY A 203 -7.22 -8.91 -20.97
C GLY A 203 -7.81 -9.81 -19.89
N GLY A 204 -9.14 -9.97 -19.84
CA GLY A 204 -9.82 -10.80 -18.84
C GLY A 204 -9.71 -10.26 -17.42
N THR A 205 -9.59 -8.94 -17.25
CA THR A 205 -9.44 -8.28 -15.95
C THR A 205 -10.69 -8.44 -15.10
N VAL A 206 -10.50 -8.69 -13.80
CA VAL A 206 -11.56 -8.75 -12.79
C VAL A 206 -11.17 -7.85 -11.62
N VAL A 207 -12.12 -7.04 -11.16
CA VAL A 207 -11.99 -6.19 -9.98
C VAL A 207 -12.90 -6.75 -8.88
N VAL A 208 -12.37 -6.86 -7.68
CA VAL A 208 -13.13 -7.28 -6.48
C VAL A 208 -12.95 -6.22 -5.40
N ASP A 209 -14.06 -5.76 -4.86
CA ASP A 209 -14.11 -4.93 -3.67
C ASP A 209 -15.00 -5.57 -2.61
N GLY A 210 -14.51 -5.64 -1.38
CA GLY A 210 -15.22 -6.18 -0.24
C GLY A 210 -15.07 -5.29 0.98
N ASN A 211 -16.16 -5.15 1.74
CA ASN A 211 -16.18 -4.42 3.00
C ASN A 211 -16.88 -5.28 4.06
N PHE A 212 -16.24 -5.51 5.18
CA PHE A 212 -16.73 -6.34 6.27
C PHE A 212 -16.83 -5.48 7.53
N ARG A 213 -18.05 -5.12 7.94
CA ARG A 213 -18.30 -4.21 9.05
C ARG A 213 -18.59 -4.95 10.33
N PHE A 214 -18.08 -4.42 11.44
CA PHE A 214 -18.25 -5.02 12.77
C PHE A 214 -18.21 -3.98 13.89
N GLY A 215 -18.70 -4.38 15.06
CA GLY A 215 -18.60 -3.62 16.30
C GLY A 215 -19.53 -2.40 16.38
N ASP A 216 -19.64 -1.89 17.58
CA ASP A 216 -20.38 -0.67 17.95
C ASP A 216 -19.55 0.18 18.91
N ALA A 217 -20.06 1.33 19.32
CA ALA A 217 -19.35 2.24 20.22
C ALA A 217 -18.95 1.58 21.56
N ALA A 218 -19.79 0.71 22.09
CA ALA A 218 -19.53 0.07 23.39
C ALA A 218 -18.47 -1.02 23.28
N SER A 219 -18.60 -1.92 22.30
CA SER A 219 -17.67 -3.05 22.11
C SER A 219 -16.28 -2.59 21.64
N LEU A 220 -16.17 -1.43 20.98
CA LEU A 220 -14.92 -0.88 20.44
C LEU A 220 -14.22 0.09 21.39
N THR A 221 -14.83 0.43 22.53
CA THR A 221 -14.24 1.33 23.53
C THR A 221 -12.83 0.87 23.94
N GLY A 222 -11.83 1.75 23.76
CA GLY A 222 -10.43 1.50 24.10
C GLY A 222 -9.70 0.48 23.20
N ARG A 223 -10.26 0.12 22.03
CA ARG A 223 -9.70 -0.90 21.14
C ARG A 223 -9.16 -0.35 19.80
N ASP A 224 -9.17 0.95 19.60
CA ASP A 224 -8.77 1.64 18.37
C ASP A 224 -7.33 1.30 17.93
N THR A 225 -6.36 1.36 18.85
CA THR A 225 -4.96 1.01 18.57
C THR A 225 -4.81 -0.46 18.16
N ALA A 226 -5.48 -1.38 18.90
CA ALA A 226 -5.47 -2.81 18.56
C ALA A 226 -6.15 -3.07 17.19
N ALA A 227 -7.24 -2.37 16.90
CA ALA A 227 -7.96 -2.46 15.63
C ALA A 227 -7.09 -2.05 14.44
N GLY A 228 -6.45 -0.87 14.53
CA GLY A 228 -5.56 -0.36 13.48
C GLY A 228 -4.36 -1.28 13.23
N MET A 229 -3.72 -1.74 14.30
CA MET A 229 -2.58 -2.64 14.21
C MET A 229 -2.96 -4.04 13.72
N ALA A 230 -4.11 -4.59 14.15
CA ALA A 230 -4.61 -5.86 13.64
C ALA A 230 -4.88 -5.79 12.14
N GLY A 231 -5.52 -4.70 11.67
CA GLY A 231 -5.75 -4.48 10.24
C GLY A 231 -4.47 -4.36 9.42
N ALA A 232 -3.46 -3.66 9.93
CA ALA A 232 -2.16 -3.52 9.27
C ALA A 232 -1.35 -4.83 9.24
N MET A 233 -1.64 -5.77 10.14
CA MET A 233 -0.99 -7.08 10.20
C MET A 233 -1.55 -8.12 9.23
N LEU A 234 -2.74 -7.92 8.64
CA LEU A 234 -3.39 -8.92 7.77
C LEU A 234 -2.51 -9.36 6.60
N MET A 235 -1.77 -8.42 6.00
CA MET A 235 -0.85 -8.70 4.89
C MET A 235 0.56 -9.12 5.33
N ARG A 236 0.81 -9.25 6.64
CA ARG A 236 2.15 -9.55 7.17
C ARG A 236 2.38 -11.03 7.51
N GLY A 237 1.46 -11.88 7.14
CA GLY A 237 1.56 -13.33 7.29
C GLY A 237 0.21 -13.98 7.63
N SER A 238 0.01 -15.19 7.13
CA SER A 238 -1.08 -16.09 7.54
C SER A 238 -0.50 -17.27 8.30
N ARG A 239 -1.36 -18.14 8.83
CA ARG A 239 -0.91 -19.40 9.49
C ARG A 239 -0.06 -20.27 8.59
N GLN A 240 -0.20 -20.14 7.27
CA GLN A 240 0.46 -21.00 6.28
C GLN A 240 1.56 -20.31 5.50
N LEU A 241 1.49 -18.98 5.36
CA LEU A 241 2.36 -18.20 4.49
C LEU A 241 3.01 -17.06 5.27
N SER A 242 4.32 -16.90 5.11
CA SER A 242 5.03 -15.71 5.55
C SER A 242 4.67 -14.51 4.66
N ARG A 243 5.00 -13.30 5.11
CA ARG A 243 4.83 -12.06 4.33
C ARG A 243 5.48 -12.14 2.95
N VAL A 244 6.72 -12.65 2.88
CA VAL A 244 7.43 -12.81 1.60
C VAL A 244 6.72 -13.79 0.67
N GLN A 245 6.19 -14.89 1.21
CA GLN A 245 5.44 -15.87 0.43
C GLN A 245 4.09 -15.30 -0.05
N ILE A 246 3.43 -14.45 0.72
CA ILE A 246 2.22 -13.74 0.28
C ILE A 246 2.55 -12.82 -0.89
N ASP A 247 3.61 -12.01 -0.79
CA ASP A 247 4.05 -11.13 -1.87
C ASP A 247 4.40 -11.93 -3.14
N GLN A 248 5.16 -13.02 -3.01
CA GLN A 248 5.49 -13.91 -4.12
C GLN A 248 4.26 -14.56 -4.76
N LYS A 249 3.28 -14.95 -3.94
CA LYS A 249 2.05 -15.57 -4.44
C LYS A 249 1.18 -14.56 -5.19
N LEU A 250 1.05 -13.33 -4.71
CA LEU A 250 0.36 -12.25 -5.42
C LEU A 250 1.00 -11.96 -6.78
N GLU A 251 2.34 -11.92 -6.83
CA GLU A 251 3.08 -11.74 -8.09
C GLU A 251 2.85 -12.90 -9.07
N ALA A 252 2.93 -14.15 -8.58
CA ALA A 252 2.69 -15.34 -9.40
C ALA A 252 1.26 -15.39 -9.95
N LEU A 253 0.28 -14.90 -9.17
CA LEU A 253 -1.12 -14.78 -9.57
C LEU A 253 -1.41 -13.55 -10.44
N GLN A 254 -0.41 -12.72 -10.76
CA GLN A 254 -0.63 -11.46 -11.47
C GLN A 254 -1.74 -10.60 -10.84
N THR A 255 -1.79 -10.59 -9.51
CA THR A 255 -2.84 -9.97 -8.72
C THR A 255 -2.29 -8.77 -7.95
N GLN A 256 -2.99 -7.66 -8.03
CA GLN A 256 -2.71 -6.46 -7.23
C GLN A 256 -3.82 -6.23 -6.22
N GLY A 257 -3.44 -5.70 -5.06
CA GLY A 257 -4.36 -5.42 -3.96
C GLY A 257 -4.05 -6.24 -2.73
N GLY A 258 -5.04 -6.39 -1.86
CA GLY A 258 -4.88 -7.10 -0.60
C GLY A 258 -6.06 -6.88 0.33
N VAL A 259 -5.79 -7.10 1.60
CA VAL A 259 -6.74 -6.88 2.69
C VAL A 259 -6.19 -5.89 3.69
N SER A 260 -7.06 -5.10 4.29
CA SER A 260 -6.71 -4.15 5.33
C SER A 260 -7.83 -4.11 6.37
N GLY A 261 -7.58 -3.51 7.51
CA GLY A 261 -8.59 -3.37 8.53
C GLY A 261 -8.43 -2.07 9.31
N GLY A 262 -9.46 -1.73 10.05
CA GLY A 262 -9.53 -0.55 10.89
C GLY A 262 -10.53 -0.72 12.01
N LEU A 263 -10.97 0.39 12.59
CA LEU A 263 -11.78 0.41 13.80
C LEU A 263 -13.10 -0.37 13.67
N GLN A 264 -13.87 -0.14 12.58
CA GLN A 264 -15.21 -0.72 12.40
C GLN A 264 -15.32 -1.58 11.14
N GLY A 265 -14.23 -2.08 10.60
CA GLY A 265 -14.32 -2.92 9.42
C GLY A 265 -12.99 -3.37 8.87
N ALA A 266 -13.07 -4.33 7.96
CA ALA A 266 -11.99 -4.78 7.11
C ALA A 266 -12.38 -4.60 5.64
N ASN A 267 -11.39 -4.35 4.81
CA ASN A 267 -11.55 -4.16 3.37
C ASN A 267 -10.76 -5.21 2.62
N LEU A 268 -11.32 -5.65 1.51
CA LEU A 268 -10.68 -6.46 0.50
C LEU A 268 -10.74 -5.69 -0.80
N SER A 269 -9.62 -5.47 -1.45
CA SER A 269 -9.61 -4.88 -2.80
C SER A 269 -8.56 -5.60 -3.63
N LEU A 270 -8.93 -6.09 -4.81
CA LEU A 270 -7.98 -6.70 -5.72
C LEU A 270 -8.36 -6.49 -7.19
N VAL A 271 -7.32 -6.42 -8.01
CA VAL A 271 -7.40 -6.49 -9.46
C VAL A 271 -6.62 -7.72 -9.90
N THR A 272 -7.28 -8.59 -10.63
CA THR A 272 -6.71 -9.86 -11.10
C THR A 272 -7.22 -10.20 -12.50
N ARG A 273 -6.90 -11.38 -13.00
CA ARG A 273 -7.43 -11.90 -14.27
C ARG A 273 -8.35 -13.08 -14.03
N ARG A 274 -9.22 -13.36 -15.02
CA ARG A 274 -10.18 -14.47 -14.98
C ARG A 274 -9.58 -15.80 -14.51
N ALA A 275 -8.41 -16.16 -15.05
CA ALA A 275 -7.77 -17.46 -14.74
C ALA A 275 -7.26 -17.54 -13.30
N GLN A 276 -6.83 -16.43 -12.72
CA GLN A 276 -6.25 -16.33 -11.39
C GLN A 276 -7.27 -16.00 -10.29
N LEU A 277 -8.47 -15.53 -10.66
CA LEU A 277 -9.50 -15.11 -9.71
C LEU A 277 -9.80 -16.13 -8.62
N PRO A 278 -9.96 -17.43 -8.91
CA PRO A 278 -10.26 -18.41 -7.86
C PRO A 278 -9.17 -18.50 -6.79
N GLU A 279 -7.92 -18.53 -7.20
CA GLU A 279 -6.80 -18.65 -6.26
C GLU A 279 -6.54 -17.34 -5.52
N ALA A 280 -6.71 -16.19 -6.18
CA ALA A 280 -6.63 -14.88 -5.57
C ALA A 280 -7.70 -14.67 -4.49
N LEU A 281 -8.96 -15.03 -4.74
CA LEU A 281 -10.03 -14.99 -3.74
C LEU A 281 -9.75 -15.91 -2.55
N ALA A 282 -9.24 -17.11 -2.78
CA ALA A 282 -8.87 -18.04 -1.71
C ALA A 282 -7.74 -17.47 -0.83
N LEU A 283 -6.73 -16.83 -1.45
CA LEU A 283 -5.67 -16.16 -0.72
C LEU A 283 -6.21 -15.02 0.15
N MET A 284 -7.07 -14.16 -0.40
CA MET A 284 -7.67 -13.04 0.36
C MET A 284 -8.52 -13.55 1.53
N ALA A 285 -9.31 -14.59 1.33
CA ALA A 285 -10.08 -15.20 2.41
C ALA A 285 -9.16 -15.76 3.52
N THR A 286 -8.05 -16.39 3.16
CA THR A 286 -7.05 -16.88 4.13
C THR A 286 -6.45 -15.72 4.93
N LEU A 287 -6.07 -14.60 4.28
CA LEU A 287 -5.49 -13.45 4.95
C LEU A 287 -6.49 -12.76 5.88
N LEU A 288 -7.77 -12.70 5.52
CA LEU A 288 -8.83 -12.15 6.36
C LEU A 288 -9.16 -13.05 7.56
N ARG A 289 -9.18 -14.38 7.37
CA ARG A 289 -9.68 -15.34 8.37
C ARG A 289 -8.59 -15.90 9.27
N GLU A 290 -7.36 -16.03 8.75
CA GLU A 290 -6.27 -16.75 9.40
C GLU A 290 -4.95 -15.99 9.45
N PRO A 291 -4.96 -14.70 9.86
CA PRO A 291 -3.71 -13.97 10.01
C PRO A 291 -2.83 -14.60 11.09
N ALA A 292 -1.52 -14.60 10.88
CA ALA A 292 -0.56 -15.21 11.81
C ALA A 292 -0.31 -14.35 13.05
N PHE A 293 -0.38 -13.04 12.92
CA PHE A 293 0.09 -12.10 13.94
C PHE A 293 1.46 -12.51 14.52
N ALA A 294 2.42 -12.82 13.62
CA ALA A 294 3.76 -13.25 14.02
C ALA A 294 4.45 -12.18 14.88
N GLU A 295 5.11 -12.58 15.96
CA GLU A 295 5.73 -11.68 16.93
C GLU A 295 6.74 -10.71 16.27
N GLU A 296 7.60 -11.24 15.40
CA GLU A 296 8.62 -10.43 14.71
C GLU A 296 7.99 -9.35 13.81
N GLU A 297 6.94 -9.69 13.08
CA GLU A 297 6.20 -8.74 12.23
C GLU A 297 5.43 -7.71 13.06
N PHE A 298 4.89 -8.11 14.21
CA PHE A 298 4.23 -7.21 15.16
C PHE A 298 5.20 -6.19 15.74
N GLU A 299 6.33 -6.64 16.28
CA GLU A 299 7.34 -5.76 16.86
C GLU A 299 7.93 -4.80 15.81
N GLN A 300 8.15 -5.28 14.59
CA GLN A 300 8.59 -4.44 13.47
C GLN A 300 7.56 -3.36 13.12
N LEU A 301 6.29 -3.73 13.01
CA LEU A 301 5.21 -2.78 12.70
C LEU A 301 5.04 -1.76 13.82
N LYS A 302 5.08 -2.20 15.08
CA LYS A 302 5.01 -1.35 16.26
C LYS A 302 6.16 -0.33 16.28
N LEU A 303 7.38 -0.77 16.01
CA LEU A 303 8.54 0.10 15.88
C LEU A 303 8.37 1.15 14.77
N GLN A 304 7.86 0.74 13.60
CA GLN A 304 7.57 1.65 12.50
C GLN A 304 6.53 2.71 12.88
N ALA A 305 5.45 2.30 13.57
CA ALA A 305 4.40 3.21 14.02
C ALA A 305 4.92 4.22 15.05
N VAL A 306 5.68 3.77 16.05
CA VAL A 306 6.30 4.64 17.06
C VAL A 306 7.27 5.63 16.39
N THR A 307 8.13 5.15 15.47
CA THR A 307 9.07 6.01 14.75
C THR A 307 8.35 7.06 13.91
N GLY A 308 7.26 6.70 13.25
CA GLY A 308 6.45 7.62 12.45
C GLY A 308 5.79 8.70 13.31
N LEU A 309 5.23 8.33 14.47
CA LEU A 309 4.64 9.28 15.41
C LEU A 309 5.68 10.22 16.00
N GLU A 310 6.83 9.71 16.42
CA GLU A 310 7.92 10.56 16.93
C GLU A 310 8.45 11.53 15.85
N ALA A 311 8.56 11.11 14.60
CA ALA A 311 8.94 11.98 13.50
C ALA A 311 7.93 13.12 13.28
N SER A 312 6.62 12.86 13.50
CA SER A 312 5.57 13.86 13.35
C SER A 312 5.56 14.94 14.44
N ARG A 313 6.24 14.70 15.58
CA ARG A 313 6.27 15.59 16.75
C ARG A 313 6.70 17.02 16.44
N ASN A 314 7.63 17.20 15.49
CA ASN A 314 8.19 18.49 15.13
C ASN A 314 7.78 18.93 13.71
N GLU A 315 6.77 18.30 13.12
CA GLU A 315 6.29 18.67 11.79
C GLU A 315 5.13 19.70 11.90
N PRO A 316 5.28 20.94 11.38
CA PRO A 316 4.28 21.99 11.51
C PRO A 316 2.87 21.57 11.04
N GLY A 317 2.80 20.81 9.92
CA GLY A 317 1.54 20.29 9.39
C GLY A 317 0.85 19.31 10.34
N SER A 318 1.60 18.40 10.95
CA SER A 318 1.08 17.40 11.91
C SER A 318 0.59 18.07 13.19
N ILE A 319 1.36 19.04 13.72
CA ILE A 319 1.00 19.80 14.91
C ILE A 319 -0.29 20.59 14.68
N ALA A 320 -0.39 21.30 13.56
CA ALA A 320 -1.58 22.08 13.21
C ALA A 320 -2.82 21.18 13.00
N ALA A 321 -2.67 20.05 12.31
CA ALA A 321 -3.74 19.09 12.09
C ALA A 321 -4.23 18.48 13.40
N GLN A 322 -3.32 18.11 14.30
CA GLN A 322 -3.67 17.55 15.60
C GLN A 322 -4.36 18.59 16.50
N ALA A 323 -3.85 19.83 16.57
CA ALA A 323 -4.49 20.90 17.34
C ALA A 323 -5.94 21.14 16.88
N LEU A 324 -6.16 21.18 15.56
CA LEU A 324 -7.51 21.30 15.02
C LEU A 324 -8.37 20.07 15.33
N ALA A 325 -7.83 18.86 15.19
CA ALA A 325 -8.57 17.64 15.47
C ALA A 325 -9.02 17.59 16.93
N LEU A 326 -8.13 17.90 17.87
CA LEU A 326 -8.44 17.97 19.30
C LEU A 326 -9.47 19.06 19.64
N HIS A 327 -9.39 20.23 19.00
CA HIS A 327 -10.35 21.32 19.20
C HIS A 327 -11.79 20.93 18.80
N PHE A 328 -11.92 20.08 17.79
CA PHE A 328 -13.22 19.59 17.31
C PHE A 328 -13.64 18.24 17.92
N ASP A 329 -12.86 17.67 18.84
CA ASP A 329 -13.18 16.40 19.47
C ASP A 329 -14.19 16.56 20.61
N PRO A 330 -15.41 16.03 20.48
CA PRO A 330 -16.41 16.05 21.56
C PRO A 330 -16.37 14.79 22.44
N TRP A 331 -15.47 13.85 22.16
CA TRP A 331 -15.53 12.52 22.74
C TRP A 331 -14.63 12.37 23.96
N PRO A 332 -15.07 11.66 24.99
CA PRO A 332 -14.22 11.38 26.15
C PRO A 332 -13.13 10.37 25.81
N ALA A 333 -12.05 10.38 26.54
CA ALA A 333 -10.96 9.40 26.43
C ALA A 333 -11.51 7.95 26.46
N GLY A 334 -11.02 7.13 25.56
CA GLY A 334 -11.45 5.74 25.35
C GLY A 334 -12.66 5.56 24.44
N HIS A 335 -13.40 6.62 24.10
CA HIS A 335 -14.43 6.51 23.08
C HIS A 335 -13.80 6.20 21.71
N PRO A 336 -14.39 5.31 20.86
CA PRO A 336 -13.79 4.90 19.60
C PRO A 336 -13.49 6.02 18.58
N LEU A 337 -14.16 7.17 18.72
CA LEU A 337 -13.94 8.35 17.88
C LEU A 337 -13.15 9.46 18.60
N HIS A 338 -12.63 9.20 19.79
CA HIS A 338 -11.78 10.15 20.50
C HIS A 338 -10.48 10.42 19.74
N VAL A 339 -10.09 11.68 19.65
CA VAL A 339 -8.83 12.10 19.06
C VAL A 339 -7.73 12.08 20.12
N GLU A 340 -6.85 11.12 20.01
CA GLU A 340 -5.71 11.02 20.94
C GLU A 340 -4.66 12.10 20.67
N THR A 341 -4.06 12.60 21.72
CA THR A 341 -2.80 13.34 21.62
C THR A 341 -1.67 12.41 21.16
N LEU A 342 -0.58 12.99 20.67
CA LEU A 342 0.59 12.22 20.27
C LEU A 342 1.15 11.34 21.42
N ASP A 343 1.16 11.91 22.63
CA ASP A 343 1.69 11.19 23.81
C ASP A 343 0.74 10.05 24.25
N GLU A 344 -0.57 10.20 24.14
CA GLU A 344 -1.54 9.13 24.35
C GLU A 344 -1.38 8.01 23.32
N SER A 345 -1.27 8.35 22.05
CA SER A 345 -1.04 7.37 20.98
C SER A 345 0.26 6.59 21.16
N LEU A 346 1.35 7.28 21.54
CA LEU A 346 2.63 6.63 21.85
C LEU A 346 2.50 5.72 23.07
N ALA A 347 1.86 6.18 24.16
CA ALA A 347 1.66 5.37 25.36
C ALA A 347 0.84 4.11 25.07
N ARG A 348 -0.23 4.22 24.27
CA ARG A 348 -1.03 3.07 23.84
C ARG A 348 -0.27 2.09 22.96
N LEU A 349 0.51 2.60 21.99
CA LEU A 349 1.37 1.74 21.18
C LEU A 349 2.41 1.00 22.02
N HIS A 350 3.03 1.68 22.99
CA HIS A 350 3.99 1.02 23.87
C HIS A 350 3.35 -0.06 24.74
N ALA A 351 2.12 0.17 25.22
CA ALA A 351 1.38 -0.79 26.04
C ALA A 351 0.79 -1.95 25.22
N LEU A 352 0.60 -1.79 23.90
CA LEU A 352 -0.03 -2.77 23.03
C LEU A 352 0.78 -4.06 22.95
N ARG A 353 0.10 -5.20 23.08
CA ARG A 353 0.67 -6.54 22.97
C ARG A 353 0.06 -7.26 21.77
N ARG A 354 0.78 -8.22 21.24
CA ARG A 354 0.33 -9.07 20.14
C ARG A 354 -1.02 -9.77 20.44
N GLU A 355 -1.19 -10.22 21.68
CA GLU A 355 -2.42 -10.88 22.13
C GLU A 355 -3.66 -9.99 21.99
N ASP A 356 -3.49 -8.67 22.09
CA ASP A 356 -4.59 -7.71 21.93
C ASP A 356 -5.10 -7.70 20.47
N LEU A 357 -4.19 -7.87 19.50
CA LEU A 357 -4.53 -8.00 18.09
C LEU A 357 -5.25 -9.32 17.80
N VAL A 358 -4.73 -10.42 18.35
CA VAL A 358 -5.35 -11.75 18.21
C VAL A 358 -6.77 -11.75 18.78
N ALA A 359 -6.95 -11.15 19.97
CA ALA A 359 -8.24 -11.02 20.62
C ALA A 359 -9.18 -10.15 19.77
N PHE A 360 -8.70 -8.99 19.29
CA PHE A 360 -9.51 -8.12 18.44
C PHE A 360 -9.98 -8.82 17.17
N HIS A 361 -9.09 -9.49 16.45
CA HIS A 361 -9.46 -10.23 15.24
C HIS A 361 -10.51 -11.31 15.52
N ARG A 362 -10.30 -12.13 16.56
CA ARG A 362 -11.24 -13.19 16.97
C ARG A 362 -12.62 -12.64 17.32
N ASP A 363 -12.66 -11.51 18.04
CA ASP A 363 -13.89 -10.96 18.61
C ASP A 363 -14.71 -10.15 17.59
N PHE A 364 -14.08 -9.61 16.53
CA PHE A 364 -14.75 -8.68 15.62
C PHE A 364 -14.87 -9.15 14.17
N TYR A 365 -13.86 -9.81 13.60
CA TYR A 365 -13.86 -10.10 12.18
C TYR A 365 -14.90 -11.18 11.79
N GLY A 366 -15.61 -10.94 10.69
CA GLY A 366 -16.63 -11.84 10.15
C GLY A 366 -17.45 -11.21 9.04
N THR A 367 -18.55 -11.85 8.61
CA THR A 367 -19.31 -11.48 7.41
C THR A 367 -20.73 -10.97 7.64
N ALA A 368 -21.26 -10.93 8.87
CA ALA A 368 -22.67 -10.62 9.15
C ALA A 368 -23.16 -9.27 8.59
N GLN A 369 -22.27 -8.29 8.42
CA GLN A 369 -22.52 -7.00 7.78
C GLN A 369 -21.53 -6.74 6.67
N GLY A 370 -21.22 -7.79 5.87
CA GLY A 370 -20.29 -7.73 4.75
C GLY A 370 -20.98 -7.40 3.43
N GLU A 371 -20.22 -6.79 2.54
CA GLU A 371 -20.58 -6.54 1.14
C GLU A 371 -19.39 -6.91 0.26
N ILE A 372 -19.62 -7.66 -0.83
CA ILE A 372 -18.61 -7.96 -1.85
C ILE A 372 -19.21 -7.64 -3.22
N ALA A 373 -18.49 -6.86 -4.00
CA ALA A 373 -18.78 -6.59 -5.41
C ALA A 373 -17.67 -7.16 -6.29
N ILE A 374 -18.03 -7.89 -7.35
CA ILE A 374 -17.10 -8.44 -8.34
C ILE A 374 -17.55 -8.00 -9.73
N VAL A 375 -16.66 -7.34 -10.45
CA VAL A 375 -16.92 -6.83 -11.80
C VAL A 375 -15.81 -7.29 -12.74
N GLY A 376 -16.15 -7.86 -13.89
CA GLY A 376 -15.16 -8.26 -14.88
C GLY A 376 -15.46 -9.57 -15.59
N ASP A 377 -14.42 -10.19 -16.14
CA ASP A 377 -14.53 -11.42 -16.91
C ASP A 377 -14.42 -12.66 -16.03
N PHE A 378 -15.54 -13.22 -15.63
CA PHE A 378 -15.60 -14.41 -14.78
C PHE A 378 -16.89 -15.22 -15.01
N ASP A 379 -16.91 -16.47 -14.52
CA ASP A 379 -18.11 -17.29 -14.41
C ASP A 379 -18.84 -17.02 -13.10
N ALA A 380 -20.03 -16.43 -13.17
CA ALA A 380 -20.79 -16.01 -11.99
C ALA A 380 -21.20 -17.22 -11.10
N ALA A 381 -21.55 -18.36 -11.68
CA ALA A 381 -21.95 -19.53 -10.92
C ALA A 381 -20.77 -20.16 -10.16
N ALA A 382 -19.59 -20.21 -10.79
CA ALA A 382 -18.38 -20.71 -10.16
C ALA A 382 -17.93 -19.78 -9.02
N VAL A 383 -17.95 -18.46 -9.24
CA VAL A 383 -17.60 -17.45 -8.22
C VAL A 383 -18.58 -17.49 -7.06
N ARG A 384 -19.88 -17.60 -7.30
CA ARG A 384 -20.89 -17.73 -6.24
C ARG A 384 -20.61 -18.95 -5.35
N LYS A 385 -20.37 -20.11 -5.94
CA LYS A 385 -20.05 -21.35 -5.20
C LYS A 385 -18.77 -21.19 -4.38
N GLN A 386 -17.78 -20.51 -4.93
CA GLN A 386 -16.52 -20.27 -4.24
C GLN A 386 -16.69 -19.30 -3.05
N LEU A 387 -17.39 -18.18 -3.23
CA LEU A 387 -17.68 -17.24 -2.15
C LEU A 387 -18.46 -17.90 -1.01
N GLU A 388 -19.43 -18.78 -1.34
CA GLU A 388 -20.16 -19.57 -0.37
C GLU A 388 -19.21 -20.45 0.46
N ALA A 389 -18.30 -21.18 -0.19
CA ALA A 389 -17.32 -22.01 0.50
C ALA A 389 -16.31 -21.22 1.34
N LEU A 390 -15.96 -19.98 0.94
CA LEU A 390 -14.97 -19.17 1.63
C LEU A 390 -15.54 -18.37 2.82
N PHE A 391 -16.81 -17.96 2.75
CA PHE A 391 -17.33 -16.92 3.66
C PHE A 391 -18.65 -17.28 4.36
N ALA A 392 -19.43 -18.28 3.93
CA ALA A 392 -20.76 -18.54 4.47
C ALA A 392 -20.76 -18.96 5.95
N ASP A 393 -19.70 -19.60 6.42
CA ASP A 393 -19.55 -20.06 7.81
C ASP A 393 -18.83 -19.05 8.74
N TRP A 394 -18.39 -17.92 8.21
CA TRP A 394 -17.59 -16.95 8.97
C TRP A 394 -18.48 -15.92 9.68
N LYS A 395 -18.69 -16.16 10.97
CA LYS A 395 -19.57 -15.37 11.83
C LYS A 395 -18.89 -14.13 12.38
N THR A 396 -19.67 -13.06 12.58
CA THR A 396 -19.22 -11.84 13.23
C THR A 396 -19.70 -11.85 14.70
N PRO A 397 -18.80 -12.03 15.70
CA PRO A 397 -19.21 -12.09 17.12
C PRO A 397 -19.83 -10.78 17.63
N HIS A 398 -19.32 -9.63 17.19
CA HIS A 398 -19.85 -8.30 17.51
C HIS A 398 -20.43 -7.63 16.25
N PRO A 399 -21.76 -7.70 16.03
CA PRO A 399 -22.40 -7.11 14.86
C PRO A 399 -22.18 -5.61 14.76
N TYR A 400 -22.09 -5.12 13.55
CA TYR A 400 -21.89 -3.70 13.27
C TYR A 400 -23.12 -2.86 13.66
N GLN A 401 -22.87 -1.77 14.38
CA GLN A 401 -23.76 -0.63 14.49
C GLN A 401 -22.95 0.65 14.24
N PRO A 402 -23.43 1.55 13.37
CA PRO A 402 -22.70 2.77 13.08
C PRO A 402 -22.50 3.61 14.33
N ILE A 403 -21.27 4.04 14.56
CA ILE A 403 -20.97 5.01 15.62
C ILE A 403 -21.42 6.38 15.10
N ALA A 404 -22.51 6.90 15.68
CA ALA A 404 -23.10 8.15 15.24
C ALA A 404 -22.16 9.32 15.54
N THR A 405 -21.78 10.07 14.52
CA THR A 405 -21.16 11.38 14.67
C THR A 405 -22.25 12.44 14.87
N ARG A 406 -22.02 13.37 15.78
CA ARG A 406 -22.96 14.49 16.03
C ARG A 406 -22.25 15.79 15.76
N PHE A 407 -22.97 16.73 15.17
CA PHE A 407 -22.52 18.11 15.13
C PHE A 407 -22.41 18.64 16.56
N THR A 408 -21.25 19.15 16.90
CA THR A 408 -20.99 19.82 18.18
C THR A 408 -20.47 21.21 17.89
N PRO A 409 -21.16 22.28 18.32
CA PRO A 409 -20.66 23.63 18.15
C PRO A 409 -19.39 23.82 18.99
N VAL A 410 -18.36 24.40 18.37
CA VAL A 410 -17.09 24.74 19.02
C VAL A 410 -16.85 26.24 18.93
N ALA A 411 -16.22 26.82 19.95
CA ALA A 411 -15.87 28.22 19.94
C ALA A 411 -14.78 28.50 18.88
N PRO A 412 -14.81 29.65 18.19
CA PRO A 412 -13.71 30.04 17.31
C PRO A 412 -12.40 30.11 18.06
N VAL A 413 -11.32 29.60 17.48
CA VAL A 413 -9.97 29.64 18.01
C VAL A 413 -9.02 30.13 16.93
N ALA A 414 -7.99 30.88 17.31
CA ALA A 414 -6.86 31.22 16.46
C ALA A 414 -5.58 31.04 17.27
N GLU A 415 -4.82 30.03 16.93
CA GLU A 415 -3.60 29.65 17.64
C GLU A 415 -2.36 29.83 16.76
N ARG A 416 -1.25 30.19 17.39
CA ARG A 416 0.07 30.18 16.77
C ARG A 416 0.92 29.18 17.52
N LEU A 417 1.33 28.12 16.82
CA LEU A 417 2.08 27.00 17.35
C LEU A 417 3.53 27.09 16.81
N PRO A 418 4.45 27.74 17.54
CA PRO A 418 5.82 27.88 17.09
C PRO A 418 6.54 26.53 17.12
N VAL A 419 7.25 26.22 16.03
CA VAL A 419 8.09 25.04 15.91
C VAL A 419 9.51 25.51 15.68
N ALA A 420 10.42 25.13 16.58
CA ALA A 420 11.84 25.47 16.44
C ALA A 420 12.43 24.82 15.19
N ASP A 421 13.42 25.46 14.58
CA ASP A 421 14.22 24.95 13.48
C ASP A 421 13.45 24.63 12.17
N LYS A 422 12.23 25.19 12.00
CA LYS A 422 11.46 25.07 10.75
C LYS A 422 11.30 26.42 10.07
N PRO A 423 11.89 26.60 8.86
CA PRO A 423 11.79 27.86 8.11
C PRO A 423 10.40 28.07 7.47
N ASN A 424 9.62 27.01 7.33
CA ASN A 424 8.31 27.05 6.70
C ASN A 424 7.19 27.18 7.73
N ALA A 425 6.16 27.96 7.40
CA ALA A 425 4.92 28.05 8.17
C ALA A 425 3.81 27.25 7.48
N MET A 426 2.97 26.57 8.27
CA MET A 426 1.74 25.93 7.82
C MET A 426 0.56 26.73 8.36
N PHE A 427 -0.41 27.02 7.49
CA PHE A 427 -1.71 27.55 7.87
C PHE A 427 -2.79 26.49 7.62
N MET A 428 -3.57 26.19 8.65
CA MET A 428 -4.73 25.31 8.56
C MET A 428 -5.95 26.02 9.14
N ALA A 429 -7.09 25.89 8.46
CA ALA A 429 -8.39 26.35 8.95
C ALA A 429 -9.42 25.25 8.77
N ARG A 430 -10.30 25.09 9.74
CA ARG A 430 -11.41 24.12 9.70
C ARG A 430 -12.68 24.79 10.23
N HIS A 431 -13.78 24.44 9.61
CA HIS A 431 -15.13 24.79 10.07
C HIS A 431 -15.98 23.54 10.05
N ASN A 432 -16.76 23.30 11.12
CA ASN A 432 -17.78 22.26 11.13
C ASN A 432 -19.14 22.87 10.80
N VAL A 433 -19.90 22.16 10.01
CA VAL A 433 -21.25 22.58 9.58
C VAL A 433 -22.26 21.47 9.87
N PRO A 434 -23.50 21.78 10.27
CA PRO A 434 -24.55 20.80 10.55
C PRO A 434 -25.20 20.32 9.24
N LEU A 435 -24.40 19.98 8.23
CA LEU A 435 -24.85 19.50 6.93
C LEU A 435 -24.67 17.99 6.81
N ARG A 436 -25.64 17.33 6.19
CA ARG A 436 -25.58 15.93 5.78
C ARG A 436 -25.48 15.85 4.27
N VAL A 437 -24.90 14.76 3.75
CA VAL A 437 -24.82 14.49 2.30
C VAL A 437 -26.21 14.44 1.63
N THR A 438 -27.27 14.17 2.42
CA THR A 438 -28.66 14.12 1.97
C THR A 438 -29.40 15.46 2.06
N ASP A 439 -28.76 16.50 2.58
CA ASP A 439 -29.38 17.81 2.72
C ASP A 439 -29.30 18.56 1.38
N ASP A 440 -30.36 19.26 1.00
CA ASP A 440 -30.45 19.99 -0.29
C ASP A 440 -29.38 21.07 -0.41
N ASP A 441 -28.91 21.62 0.72
CA ASP A 441 -27.82 22.62 0.77
C ASP A 441 -26.42 22.03 0.64
N TYR A 442 -26.27 20.71 0.48
CA TYR A 442 -24.95 20.04 0.33
C TYR A 442 -24.36 20.23 -1.06
N THR A 443 -25.18 20.43 -2.09
CA THR A 443 -24.80 20.63 -3.48
C THR A 443 -24.79 22.10 -3.85
#